data_10be5225c071b11f56d9ebbc5d31f595
#
_entry.id   10be5225c071b11f56d9ebbc5d31f595
#
_cell.length_a   1.000
_cell.length_b   1.000
_cell.length_c   1.000
_cell.angle_alpha   90.00
_cell.angle_beta   90.00
_cell.angle_gamma   90.00
#
_symmetry.space_group_name_H-M   'P 1'
#
loop_
_entity.id
_entity.type
_entity.pdbx_description
1 polymer ?
#
loop_
_entity_poly.entity_id
_entity_poly.type
_entity_poly.pdbx_seq_one_letter_code
_entity_poly.pdbx_strand_id
1 'polypeptide(L)'
;MKNILDFGAVADGVTDCTEAIQKAIDSAAAEGGGRIYFPAGNYLSRSFFLKDHCVLRLEAGAQLLASLDYRTYGHPEREPLWSGGSGNPMWTQYWAFVIAVKAEGVGIEGEGVINGRGKYGENFPHPDDPEKKRPFLVVFDRCKNCFLRDVTLKDPAAYNFLGFDVRNMNIRGVKVLSRQSGNGDGLDFDGGRDVIISDCYVDAGDDAISLKSTKKGETCERFTISNCILKSRWAAIRLGTESTDTMRDVTVTGCVFENCRDGLKLQTCGGAVYENMIFSGITMRNVIRPFFVTANRFRMSVDEEGAWPKGSTLRDLIFSDIVIDMPQDGEEYDHTGFVVCGTKDNIIRDLSFRNVKVRFYGDNNPKNMDVPQLYNYSEQYPEIPHLGNLPTGGVFLRYAESVLFSECSFVYKNKDMRPAVFCDHSQASFNHCNIPDGVQAYRSSVDGTPLVPLTDEEIKKLDGSYEKSDTYYRFVNEMTDLENIAQAMKNKKGYGYETLFELPKYKKGYLLVSSVRDLRLKLNGKEMLVKVPGNYFWANRIVVELPPQINQVSIDAQLRGEPTLFCWN
;
A
#
# COMPACT_ATOMS: atom_id res chain seq x y z
N MET A 1 37.08 -16.12 13.45
CA MET A 1 35.98 -16.72 12.69
C MET A 1 35.59 -18.02 13.39
N LYS A 2 34.31 -18.24 13.67
CA LYS A 2 33.78 -19.42 14.37
C LYS A 2 33.05 -20.28 13.34
N ASN A 3 33.55 -21.47 13.04
CA ASN A 3 32.86 -22.40 12.15
C ASN A 3 31.79 -23.16 12.96
N ILE A 4 30.54 -23.14 12.52
CA ILE A 4 29.42 -23.79 13.24
C ILE A 4 29.61 -25.31 13.35
N LEU A 5 30.35 -25.93 12.45
CA LEU A 5 30.67 -27.37 12.52
C LEU A 5 31.51 -27.70 13.78
N ASP A 6 32.39 -26.79 14.22
CA ASP A 6 33.21 -26.96 15.41
C ASP A 6 32.35 -26.91 16.69
N PHE A 7 31.12 -26.43 16.60
CA PHE A 7 30.15 -26.37 17.70
C PHE A 7 29.09 -27.48 17.63
N GLY A 8 29.23 -28.41 16.68
CA GLY A 8 28.36 -29.56 16.55
C GLY A 8 27.21 -29.40 15.56
N ALA A 9 27.22 -28.39 14.68
CA ALA A 9 26.24 -28.29 13.60
C ALA A 9 26.45 -29.44 12.57
N VAL A 10 25.35 -29.95 12.01
CA VAL A 10 25.36 -30.97 10.99
C VAL A 10 24.70 -30.43 9.72
N ALA A 11 25.38 -30.60 8.59
CA ALA A 11 24.97 -30.01 7.31
C ALA A 11 23.99 -30.85 6.50
N ASP A 12 23.12 -31.62 7.17
CA ASP A 12 22.22 -32.63 6.54
C ASP A 12 20.81 -32.10 6.23
N GLY A 13 20.46 -30.91 6.70
CA GLY A 13 19.12 -30.30 6.56
C GLY A 13 18.02 -30.90 7.43
N VAL A 14 18.35 -31.82 8.32
CA VAL A 14 17.42 -32.57 9.18
C VAL A 14 17.74 -32.39 10.66
N THR A 15 19.03 -32.46 11.01
CA THR A 15 19.50 -32.27 12.40
C THR A 15 19.31 -30.84 12.81
N ASP A 16 18.70 -30.60 13.98
CA ASP A 16 18.51 -29.26 14.54
C ASP A 16 19.86 -28.68 14.99
N CYS A 17 20.31 -27.66 14.29
CA CYS A 17 21.58 -26.98 14.55
C CYS A 17 21.46 -25.73 15.44
N THR A 18 20.27 -25.45 16.00
CA THR A 18 19.99 -24.19 16.73
C THR A 18 21.00 -23.94 17.86
N GLU A 19 21.25 -24.95 18.70
CA GLU A 19 22.18 -24.81 19.83
C GLU A 19 23.63 -24.61 19.37
N ALA A 20 24.04 -25.31 18.32
CA ALA A 20 25.39 -25.19 17.76
C ALA A 20 25.60 -23.77 17.18
N ILE A 21 24.63 -23.26 16.45
CA ILE A 21 24.63 -21.89 15.91
C ILE A 21 24.69 -20.87 17.05
N GLN A 22 23.82 -21.00 18.06
CA GLN A 22 23.80 -20.05 19.19
C GLN A 22 25.10 -20.11 19.99
N LYS A 23 25.66 -21.27 20.27
CA LYS A 23 26.97 -21.42 20.95
C LYS A 23 28.11 -20.76 20.16
N ALA A 24 28.10 -20.86 18.83
CA ALA A 24 29.09 -20.19 17.98
C ALA A 24 28.97 -18.66 18.07
N ILE A 25 27.74 -18.13 18.07
CA ILE A 25 27.45 -16.69 18.25
C ILE A 25 27.91 -16.25 19.65
N ASP A 26 27.54 -16.99 20.69
CA ASP A 26 27.87 -16.67 22.07
C ASP A 26 29.38 -16.66 22.30
N SER A 27 30.08 -17.64 21.73
CA SER A 27 31.55 -17.69 21.76
C SER A 27 32.21 -16.51 21.06
N ALA A 28 31.68 -16.10 19.88
CA ALA A 28 32.18 -14.93 19.18
C ALA A 28 31.95 -13.64 19.98
N ALA A 29 30.74 -13.48 20.52
CA ALA A 29 30.38 -12.31 21.33
C ALA A 29 31.23 -12.17 22.57
N ALA A 30 31.56 -13.29 23.26
CA ALA A 30 32.43 -13.30 24.42
C ALA A 30 33.88 -12.85 24.09
N GLU A 31 34.30 -12.95 22.86
CA GLU A 31 35.60 -12.49 22.34
C GLU A 31 35.52 -11.07 21.70
N GLY A 32 34.42 -10.36 21.89
CA GLY A 32 34.22 -9.02 21.34
C GLY A 32 33.63 -8.99 19.94
N GLY A 33 33.12 -10.12 19.43
CA GLY A 33 32.48 -10.25 18.14
C GLY A 33 33.26 -11.12 17.14
N GLY A 34 32.73 -11.27 15.94
CA GLY A 34 33.39 -12.01 14.88
C GLY A 34 32.44 -12.60 13.85
N ARG A 35 33.00 -13.29 12.86
CA ARG A 35 32.22 -13.99 11.83
C ARG A 35 31.87 -15.39 12.27
N ILE A 36 30.60 -15.73 12.19
CA ILE A 36 30.03 -17.07 12.36
C ILE A 36 29.91 -17.68 10.97
N TYR A 37 30.71 -18.68 10.68
CA TYR A 37 30.91 -19.23 9.36
C TYR A 37 30.05 -20.48 9.13
N PHE A 38 29.28 -20.44 8.04
CA PHE A 38 28.45 -21.53 7.54
C PHE A 38 29.07 -22.06 6.25
N PRO A 39 29.77 -23.20 6.27
CA PRO A 39 30.23 -23.85 5.04
C PRO A 39 29.05 -24.29 4.15
N ALA A 40 29.33 -24.69 2.91
CA ALA A 40 28.31 -25.29 2.03
C ALA A 40 27.61 -26.47 2.72
N GLY A 41 26.28 -26.52 2.67
CA GLY A 41 25.43 -27.54 3.29
C GLY A 41 24.10 -26.98 3.76
N ASN A 42 23.23 -27.85 4.26
CA ASN A 42 21.89 -27.49 4.71
C ASN A 42 21.81 -27.56 6.25
N TYR A 43 21.46 -26.46 6.89
CA TYR A 43 21.43 -26.33 8.34
C TYR A 43 20.02 -26.01 8.81
N LEU A 44 19.32 -27.01 9.36
CA LEU A 44 18.00 -26.81 9.95
C LEU A 44 18.15 -26.09 11.30
N SER A 45 17.35 -25.08 11.55
CA SER A 45 17.37 -24.36 12.82
C SER A 45 15.99 -23.79 13.19
N ARG A 46 15.77 -23.63 14.48
CA ARG A 46 14.76 -22.80 15.10
C ARG A 46 15.28 -21.36 15.22
N SER A 47 14.56 -20.47 15.92
CA SER A 47 15.04 -19.11 16.19
C SER A 47 16.36 -19.09 16.94
N PHE A 48 17.21 -18.14 16.57
CA PHE A 48 18.44 -17.81 17.30
C PHE A 48 18.69 -16.29 17.25
N PHE A 49 19.55 -15.83 18.18
CA PHE A 49 19.76 -14.41 18.43
C PHE A 49 21.19 -13.98 18.11
N LEU A 50 21.33 -12.98 17.26
CA LEU A 50 22.61 -12.30 17.01
C LEU A 50 22.96 -11.37 18.17
N LYS A 51 24.25 -11.21 18.45
CA LYS A 51 24.80 -10.35 19.48
C LYS A 51 25.73 -9.31 18.87
N ASP A 52 26.13 -8.33 19.67
CA ASP A 52 27.02 -7.26 19.23
C ASP A 52 28.22 -7.77 18.46
N HIS A 53 28.53 -7.09 17.35
CA HIS A 53 29.66 -7.35 16.47
C HIS A 53 29.73 -8.77 15.89
N CYS A 54 28.61 -9.51 15.91
CA CYS A 54 28.50 -10.84 15.33
C CYS A 54 27.90 -10.77 13.91
N VAL A 55 28.60 -11.40 12.96
CA VAL A 55 28.22 -11.43 11.55
C VAL A 55 28.07 -12.87 11.08
N LEU A 56 26.90 -13.22 10.55
CA LEU A 56 26.72 -14.51 9.86
C LEU A 56 27.40 -14.43 8.47
N ARG A 57 28.28 -15.34 8.20
CA ARG A 57 28.91 -15.54 6.90
C ARG A 57 28.45 -16.86 6.29
N LEU A 58 27.55 -16.79 5.30
CA LEU A 58 27.04 -17.95 4.59
C LEU A 58 27.81 -18.12 3.26
N GLU A 59 28.55 -19.19 3.12
CA GLU A 59 29.27 -19.48 1.87
C GLU A 59 28.31 -19.91 0.74
N ALA A 60 28.81 -19.83 -0.50
CA ALA A 60 28.10 -20.38 -1.65
C ALA A 60 27.71 -21.85 -1.40
N GLY A 61 26.44 -22.19 -1.58
CA GLY A 61 25.89 -23.52 -1.28
C GLY A 61 25.50 -23.74 0.19
N ALA A 62 25.73 -22.80 1.09
CA ALA A 62 25.17 -22.86 2.44
C ALA A 62 23.68 -22.47 2.41
N GLN A 63 22.83 -23.28 3.04
CA GLN A 63 21.42 -22.98 3.24
C GLN A 63 21.06 -23.08 4.71
N LEU A 64 20.60 -22.00 5.27
CA LEU A 64 20.03 -21.96 6.62
C LEU A 64 18.52 -22.14 6.47
N LEU A 65 18.01 -23.27 6.96
CA LEU A 65 16.63 -23.71 6.80
C LEU A 65 15.84 -23.48 8.07
N ALA A 66 14.76 -22.71 7.99
CA ALA A 66 13.88 -22.48 9.12
C ALA A 66 13.03 -23.71 9.48
N SER A 67 12.78 -23.93 10.77
CA SER A 67 11.86 -24.95 11.26
C SER A 67 10.45 -24.76 10.71
N LEU A 68 9.76 -25.86 10.39
CA LEU A 68 8.33 -25.82 10.01
C LEU A 68 7.41 -25.85 11.23
N ASP A 69 7.93 -26.06 12.42
CA ASP A 69 7.14 -26.00 13.65
C ASP A 69 7.05 -24.57 14.16
N TYR A 70 5.92 -23.90 13.90
CA TYR A 70 5.67 -22.52 14.29
C TYR A 70 5.78 -22.26 15.81
N ARG A 71 5.67 -23.29 16.66
CA ARG A 71 5.76 -23.19 18.12
C ARG A 71 7.19 -22.96 18.60
N THR A 72 8.16 -23.25 17.74
CA THR A 72 9.59 -23.19 18.06
C THR A 72 10.23 -21.83 17.81
N TYR A 73 9.45 -20.86 17.35
CA TYR A 73 9.95 -19.51 17.06
C TYR A 73 9.91 -18.63 18.28
N GLY A 74 11.04 -17.95 18.53
CA GLY A 74 11.19 -16.96 19.56
C GLY A 74 10.69 -15.57 19.12
N HIS A 75 10.46 -14.75 20.10
CA HIS A 75 10.21 -13.31 19.90
C HIS A 75 11.01 -12.53 20.96
N PRO A 76 11.52 -11.33 20.63
CA PRO A 76 12.04 -10.45 21.67
C PRO A 76 10.88 -9.93 22.54
N GLU A 77 11.18 -9.67 23.80
CA GLU A 77 10.25 -8.94 24.67
C GLU A 77 10.08 -7.52 24.11
N ARG A 78 8.93 -7.27 23.55
CA ARG A 78 8.55 -5.96 23.04
C ARG A 78 7.06 -5.73 23.32
N GLU A 79 6.71 -4.48 23.60
CA GLU A 79 5.31 -4.07 23.57
C GLU A 79 4.69 -4.34 22.18
N PRO A 80 3.41 -4.65 22.12
CA PRO A 80 2.72 -4.91 20.85
C PRO A 80 3.05 -3.85 19.81
N LEU A 81 3.35 -4.29 18.59
CA LEU A 81 3.71 -3.40 17.49
C LEU A 81 2.58 -2.42 17.13
N TRP A 82 1.36 -2.78 17.47
CA TRP A 82 0.20 -2.01 17.09
C TRP A 82 -0.92 -2.07 18.13
N SER A 83 -1.34 -0.88 18.58
CA SER A 83 -2.49 -0.70 19.49
C SER A 83 -3.80 -0.38 18.75
N GLY A 84 -3.78 -0.22 17.44
CA GLY A 84 -4.90 0.26 16.64
C GLY A 84 -5.75 -0.84 16.02
N GLY A 85 -6.73 -1.34 16.76
CA GLY A 85 -8.05 -1.77 16.28
C GLY A 85 -8.21 -2.88 15.23
N SER A 86 -7.18 -3.45 14.59
CA SER A 86 -7.42 -4.50 13.60
C SER A 86 -7.58 -5.90 14.19
N GLY A 87 -7.25 -6.08 15.45
CA GLY A 87 -7.38 -7.38 16.11
C GLY A 87 -6.52 -8.51 15.50
N ASN A 88 -5.63 -8.20 14.56
CA ASN A 88 -4.79 -9.21 13.94
C ASN A 88 -3.56 -9.52 14.82
N PRO A 89 -3.47 -10.72 15.42
CA PRO A 89 -2.39 -11.09 16.33
C PRO A 89 -0.99 -11.08 15.68
N MET A 90 -0.91 -11.15 14.36
CA MET A 90 0.34 -11.10 13.62
C MET A 90 1.11 -9.81 13.88
N TRP A 91 0.43 -8.72 14.25
CA TRP A 91 1.02 -7.40 14.49
C TRP A 91 1.24 -7.08 15.97
N THR A 92 0.72 -7.89 16.88
CA THR A 92 0.86 -7.66 18.32
C THR A 92 2.16 -8.20 18.87
N GLN A 93 2.66 -9.32 18.32
CA GLN A 93 3.95 -9.91 18.68
C GLN A 93 4.59 -10.45 17.41
N TYR A 94 5.85 -10.13 17.14
CA TYR A 94 6.53 -10.74 16.02
C TYR A 94 7.40 -11.92 16.47
N TRP A 95 7.28 -13.01 15.77
CA TRP A 95 8.20 -14.14 15.85
C TRP A 95 9.12 -14.07 14.65
N ALA A 96 10.36 -14.45 14.83
CA ALA A 96 11.31 -14.42 13.73
C ALA A 96 12.30 -15.56 13.79
N PHE A 97 12.90 -15.87 12.65
CA PHE A 97 13.88 -16.92 12.52
C PHE A 97 15.27 -16.43 12.97
N VAL A 98 15.77 -15.36 12.37
CA VAL A 98 17.03 -14.71 12.76
C VAL A 98 16.70 -13.38 13.44
N ILE A 99 17.17 -13.19 14.66
CA ILE A 99 16.79 -12.06 15.49
C ILE A 99 18.03 -11.32 15.99
N ALA A 100 18.05 -9.99 15.85
CA ALA A 100 18.98 -9.10 16.55
C ALA A 100 18.19 -8.03 17.29
N VAL A 101 18.49 -7.79 18.56
CA VAL A 101 17.78 -6.79 19.39
C VAL A 101 18.77 -5.87 20.05
N LYS A 102 18.65 -4.55 19.80
CA LYS A 102 19.50 -3.49 20.36
C LYS A 102 21.00 -3.74 20.15
N ALA A 103 21.35 -4.53 19.13
CA ALA A 103 22.72 -4.94 18.88
C ALA A 103 23.45 -3.95 17.97
N GLU A 104 24.75 -3.83 18.15
CA GLU A 104 25.62 -2.99 17.35
C GLU A 104 26.56 -3.82 16.48
N GLY A 105 26.82 -3.37 15.25
CA GLY A 105 27.76 -4.01 14.34
C GLY A 105 27.36 -5.40 13.87
N VAL A 106 26.06 -5.71 13.88
CA VAL A 106 25.55 -7.01 13.42
C VAL A 106 25.36 -7.03 11.92
N GLY A 107 25.51 -8.20 11.32
CA GLY A 107 25.29 -8.35 9.88
C GLY A 107 25.08 -9.78 9.42
N ILE A 108 24.63 -9.88 8.17
CA ILE A 108 24.54 -11.15 7.44
C ILE A 108 25.16 -10.93 6.07
N GLU A 109 26.10 -11.79 5.68
CA GLU A 109 26.81 -11.67 4.42
C GLU A 109 27.07 -13.02 3.75
N GLY A 110 27.36 -12.98 2.46
CA GLY A 110 27.82 -14.14 1.68
C GLY A 110 26.78 -14.58 0.66
N GLU A 111 27.16 -15.58 -0.14
CA GLU A 111 26.36 -16.04 -1.29
C GLU A 111 25.36 -17.16 -0.93
N GLY A 112 25.21 -17.47 0.34
CA GLY A 112 24.28 -18.49 0.83
C GLY A 112 22.83 -18.03 0.89
N VAL A 113 21.97 -18.91 1.35
CA VAL A 113 20.52 -18.73 1.37
C VAL A 113 19.98 -18.85 2.79
N ILE A 114 19.14 -17.90 3.21
CA ILE A 114 18.27 -18.06 4.37
C ILE A 114 16.87 -18.38 3.82
N ASN A 115 16.37 -19.58 4.12
CA ASN A 115 15.13 -20.11 3.57
C ASN A 115 14.11 -20.34 4.68
N GLY A 116 13.05 -19.55 4.67
CA GLY A 116 11.95 -19.64 5.64
C GLY A 116 11.05 -20.84 5.45
N ARG A 117 11.11 -21.51 4.29
CA ARG A 117 10.28 -22.67 3.93
C ARG A 117 8.78 -22.39 4.09
N GLY A 118 8.42 -21.10 4.06
CA GLY A 118 7.09 -20.59 4.28
C GLY A 118 6.25 -20.64 3.03
N LYS A 119 5.50 -21.72 2.84
CA LYS A 119 4.47 -21.79 1.81
C LYS A 119 3.13 -21.44 2.45
N TYR A 120 2.54 -20.36 1.97
CA TYR A 120 1.23 -19.91 2.41
C TYR A 120 0.18 -21.01 2.22
N GLY A 121 -0.55 -21.33 3.29
CA GLY A 121 -1.58 -22.35 3.29
C GLY A 121 -1.08 -23.81 3.30
N GLU A 122 0.22 -24.05 3.11
CA GLU A 122 0.81 -25.39 3.14
C GLU A 122 1.56 -25.64 4.46
N ASN A 123 2.53 -24.82 4.80
CA ASN A 123 3.37 -25.01 5.98
C ASN A 123 3.00 -24.09 7.14
N PHE A 124 2.43 -22.94 6.83
CA PHE A 124 2.02 -21.95 7.82
C PHE A 124 0.57 -21.55 7.60
N PRO A 125 -0.16 -21.25 8.68
CA PRO A 125 -1.59 -21.01 8.64
C PRO A 125 -1.96 -19.73 7.93
N HIS A 126 -3.25 -19.60 7.64
CA HIS A 126 -3.85 -18.36 7.16
C HIS A 126 -3.56 -17.21 8.15
N PRO A 127 -3.34 -15.96 7.67
CA PRO A 127 -3.07 -14.81 8.55
C PRO A 127 -4.15 -14.55 9.61
N ASP A 128 -5.36 -15.03 9.38
CA ASP A 128 -6.50 -14.84 10.28
C ASP A 128 -6.59 -15.88 11.40
N ASP A 129 -5.68 -16.86 11.47
CA ASP A 129 -5.65 -17.84 12.56
C ASP A 129 -4.85 -17.26 13.76
N PRO A 130 -5.53 -16.82 14.83
CA PRO A 130 -4.87 -16.13 15.94
C PRO A 130 -3.94 -17.01 16.77
N GLU A 131 -4.08 -18.35 16.65
CA GLU A 131 -3.29 -19.29 17.44
C GLU A 131 -1.99 -19.70 16.75
N LYS A 132 -1.86 -19.42 15.45
CA LYS A 132 -0.75 -19.89 14.65
C LYS A 132 0.15 -18.75 14.20
N LYS A 133 1.42 -18.89 14.49
CA LYS A 133 2.47 -17.91 14.23
C LYS A 133 2.95 -18.00 12.79
N ARG A 134 3.15 -16.86 12.19
CA ARG A 134 3.85 -16.71 10.90
C ARG A 134 5.14 -15.93 11.15
N PRO A 135 6.28 -16.62 11.30
CA PRO A 135 7.53 -15.94 11.63
C PRO A 135 8.05 -15.09 10.48
N PHE A 136 8.62 -13.95 10.81
CA PHE A 136 9.47 -13.18 9.91
C PHE A 136 10.80 -13.91 9.72
N LEU A 137 11.44 -13.73 8.57
CA LEU A 137 12.67 -14.45 8.29
C LEU A 137 13.86 -13.83 9.03
N VAL A 138 14.04 -12.51 8.92
CA VAL A 138 15.12 -11.78 9.61
C VAL A 138 14.53 -10.53 10.24
N VAL A 139 14.82 -10.30 11.53
CA VAL A 139 14.41 -9.10 12.25
C VAL A 139 15.60 -8.44 12.95
N PHE A 140 15.81 -7.15 12.66
CA PHE A 140 16.73 -6.29 13.38
C PHE A 140 15.93 -5.22 14.13
N ASP A 141 15.87 -5.32 15.46
CA ASP A 141 15.12 -4.41 16.32
C ASP A 141 16.06 -3.46 17.05
N ARG A 142 15.99 -2.16 16.75
CA ARG A 142 16.81 -1.09 17.33
C ARG A 142 18.32 -1.34 17.24
N CYS A 143 18.72 -1.99 16.13
CA CYS A 143 20.14 -2.26 15.85
C CYS A 143 20.82 -1.04 15.23
N LYS A 144 22.14 -0.94 15.43
CA LYS A 144 22.98 0.13 14.89
C LYS A 144 24.17 -0.43 14.13
N ASN A 145 24.65 0.32 13.12
CA ASN A 145 25.82 -0.05 12.34
C ASN A 145 25.68 -1.47 11.76
N CYS A 146 24.53 -1.78 11.18
CA CYS A 146 24.16 -3.12 10.74
C CYS A 146 24.08 -3.26 9.21
N PHE A 147 24.11 -4.48 8.73
CA PHE A 147 24.11 -4.70 7.29
C PHE A 147 23.56 -6.07 6.85
N LEU A 148 23.07 -6.11 5.59
CA LEU A 148 22.82 -7.34 4.81
C LEU A 148 23.62 -7.22 3.50
N ARG A 149 24.39 -8.25 3.13
CA ARG A 149 25.21 -8.19 1.92
C ARG A 149 25.25 -9.51 1.17
N ASP A 150 24.90 -9.46 -0.13
CA ASP A 150 25.02 -10.53 -1.12
C ASP A 150 24.23 -11.82 -0.80
N VAL A 151 23.51 -11.88 0.32
CA VAL A 151 22.73 -13.03 0.78
C VAL A 151 21.39 -13.14 0.04
N THR A 152 20.91 -14.37 -0.10
CA THR A 152 19.56 -14.63 -0.61
C THR A 152 18.58 -14.90 0.54
N LEU A 153 17.49 -14.14 0.61
CA LEU A 153 16.35 -14.37 1.50
C LEU A 153 15.23 -15.02 0.67
N LYS A 154 14.70 -16.15 1.16
CA LYS A 154 13.80 -16.98 0.37
C LYS A 154 12.65 -17.53 1.17
N ASP A 155 11.46 -17.55 0.56
CA ASP A 155 10.25 -18.22 1.03
C ASP A 155 9.97 -18.00 2.53
N PRO A 156 9.77 -16.75 2.99
CA PRO A 156 9.41 -16.47 4.39
C PRO A 156 7.98 -16.94 4.68
N ALA A 157 7.65 -17.14 5.94
CA ALA A 157 6.26 -17.35 6.35
C ALA A 157 5.48 -16.03 6.42
N ALA A 158 6.19 -14.90 6.65
CA ALA A 158 5.69 -13.53 6.56
C ALA A 158 6.75 -12.68 5.85
N TYR A 159 7.23 -11.57 6.41
CA TYR A 159 8.25 -10.70 5.78
C TYR A 159 9.63 -11.39 5.70
N ASN A 160 10.40 -11.05 4.66
CA ASN A 160 11.79 -11.50 4.55
C ASN A 160 12.71 -10.77 5.52
N PHE A 161 12.66 -9.45 5.51
CA PHE A 161 13.42 -8.62 6.43
C PHE A 161 12.54 -7.56 7.06
N LEU A 162 12.71 -7.34 8.36
CA LEU A 162 12.07 -6.28 9.08
C LEU A 162 13.05 -5.56 10.00
N GLY A 163 13.29 -4.29 9.74
CA GLY A 163 14.08 -3.39 10.57
C GLY A 163 13.19 -2.48 11.41
N PHE A 164 13.26 -2.59 12.74
CA PHE A 164 12.58 -1.65 13.65
C PHE A 164 13.58 -0.61 14.18
N ASP A 165 13.31 0.68 13.98
CA ASP A 165 14.16 1.81 14.41
C ASP A 165 15.66 1.52 14.25
N VAL A 166 16.04 0.93 13.11
CA VAL A 166 17.45 0.66 12.79
C VAL A 166 18.17 1.95 12.46
N ARG A 167 19.47 2.01 12.76
CA ARG A 167 20.30 3.19 12.50
C ARG A 167 21.61 2.84 11.83
N ASN A 168 21.98 3.61 10.81
CA ASN A 168 23.16 3.38 9.99
C ASN A 168 23.19 1.94 9.46
N MET A 169 22.20 1.63 8.60
CA MET A 169 22.06 0.31 7.99
C MET A 169 22.42 0.33 6.51
N ASN A 170 23.13 -0.69 6.07
CA ASN A 170 23.48 -0.89 4.66
C ASN A 170 22.98 -2.25 4.15
N ILE A 171 22.13 -2.23 3.13
CA ILE A 171 21.67 -3.44 2.41
C ILE A 171 22.18 -3.37 0.98
N ARG A 172 23.00 -4.35 0.59
CA ARG A 172 23.61 -4.35 -0.74
C ARG A 172 23.67 -5.74 -1.36
N GLY A 173 23.31 -5.83 -2.65
CA GLY A 173 23.41 -7.07 -3.43
C GLY A 173 22.50 -8.19 -2.95
N VAL A 174 21.53 -7.89 -2.08
CA VAL A 174 20.61 -8.87 -1.51
C VAL A 174 19.61 -9.33 -2.57
N LYS A 175 19.37 -10.65 -2.60
CA LYS A 175 18.28 -11.23 -3.40
C LYS A 175 17.13 -11.65 -2.50
N VAL A 176 15.92 -11.23 -2.84
CA VAL A 176 14.69 -11.68 -2.19
C VAL A 176 13.87 -12.49 -3.19
N LEU A 177 13.49 -13.70 -2.81
CA LEU A 177 12.73 -14.63 -3.65
C LEU A 177 11.53 -15.16 -2.86
N SER A 178 10.43 -14.42 -2.85
CA SER A 178 9.26 -14.71 -2.02
C SER A 178 7.91 -14.53 -2.73
N ARG A 179 7.90 -14.50 -4.06
CA ARG A 179 6.69 -14.20 -4.85
C ARG A 179 5.48 -15.09 -4.54
N GLN A 180 5.72 -16.30 -4.05
CA GLN A 180 4.66 -17.26 -3.70
C GLN A 180 4.22 -17.16 -2.22
N SER A 181 4.91 -16.35 -1.40
CA SER A 181 4.59 -16.18 0.02
C SER A 181 3.55 -15.08 0.20
N GLY A 182 2.41 -15.39 0.80
CA GLY A 182 1.44 -14.36 1.21
C GLY A 182 2.03 -13.47 2.30
N ASN A 183 1.87 -12.14 2.22
CA ASN A 183 2.61 -11.16 3.03
C ASN A 183 4.13 -11.43 3.02
N GLY A 184 4.63 -11.85 1.88
CA GLY A 184 6.06 -12.08 1.67
C GLY A 184 6.76 -10.81 1.24
N ASP A 185 6.61 -9.73 2.05
CA ASP A 185 7.26 -8.45 1.83
C ASP A 185 8.77 -8.63 1.75
N GLY A 186 9.43 -7.80 0.96
CA GLY A 186 10.86 -7.93 0.72
C GLY A 186 11.69 -7.33 1.83
N LEU A 187 11.86 -6.01 1.82
CA LEU A 187 12.69 -5.27 2.76
C LEU A 187 11.84 -4.20 3.45
N ASP A 188 11.41 -4.47 4.66
CA ASP A 188 10.54 -3.61 5.43
C ASP A 188 11.27 -2.88 6.56
N PHE A 189 10.88 -1.64 6.77
CA PHE A 189 11.37 -0.80 7.85
C PHE A 189 10.20 -0.17 8.59
N ASP A 190 10.15 -0.36 9.89
CA ASP A 190 9.20 0.32 10.78
C ASP A 190 10.00 1.30 11.66
N GLY A 191 10.11 2.54 11.20
CA GLY A 191 11.13 3.48 11.63
C GLY A 191 12.53 3.10 11.12
N GLY A 192 13.43 4.06 11.17
CA GLY A 192 14.84 3.88 10.83
C GLY A 192 15.48 5.16 10.31
N ARG A 193 16.79 5.26 10.46
CA ARG A 193 17.56 6.44 10.05
C ARG A 193 18.89 6.04 9.43
N ASP A 194 19.30 6.79 8.41
CA ASP A 194 20.58 6.58 7.73
C ASP A 194 20.65 5.18 7.10
N VAL A 195 19.68 4.86 6.21
CA VAL A 195 19.55 3.54 5.59
C VAL A 195 19.88 3.63 4.10
N ILE A 196 20.78 2.78 3.64
CA ILE A 196 21.16 2.65 2.24
C ILE A 196 20.79 1.26 1.74
N ILE A 197 20.00 1.20 0.65
CA ILE A 197 19.63 -0.04 -0.03
C ILE A 197 20.10 0.08 -1.49
N SER A 198 20.99 -0.81 -1.92
CA SER A 198 21.53 -0.74 -3.28
C SER A 198 21.76 -2.10 -3.91
N ASP A 199 21.74 -2.11 -5.26
CA ASP A 199 22.12 -3.26 -6.08
C ASP A 199 21.32 -4.54 -5.75
N CYS A 200 20.09 -4.40 -5.24
CA CYS A 200 19.25 -5.51 -4.80
C CYS A 200 18.32 -6.02 -5.91
N TYR A 201 18.05 -7.33 -5.87
CA TYR A 201 17.00 -7.96 -6.67
C TYR A 201 15.91 -8.47 -5.74
N VAL A 202 14.70 -7.95 -5.87
CA VAL A 202 13.56 -8.31 -5.02
C VAL A 202 12.42 -8.84 -5.90
N ASP A 203 11.95 -10.06 -5.63
CA ASP A 203 10.74 -10.63 -6.20
C ASP A 203 9.82 -11.07 -5.06
N ALA A 204 8.99 -10.12 -4.60
CA ALA A 204 8.21 -10.21 -3.38
C ALA A 204 6.79 -10.73 -3.62
N GLY A 205 6.26 -11.41 -2.63
CA GLY A 205 4.86 -11.86 -2.59
C GLY A 205 3.88 -10.77 -2.15
N ASP A 206 4.39 -9.73 -1.50
CA ASP A 206 3.69 -8.51 -1.13
C ASP A 206 4.59 -7.32 -1.52
N ASP A 207 4.70 -6.24 -0.76
CA ASP A 207 5.50 -5.06 -1.11
C ASP A 207 7.00 -5.39 -1.21
N ALA A 208 7.72 -4.85 -2.22
CA ALA A 208 9.13 -5.19 -2.40
C ALA A 208 10.04 -4.43 -1.42
N ILE A 209 9.86 -3.13 -1.27
CA ILE A 209 10.51 -2.32 -0.23
C ILE A 209 9.44 -1.45 0.42
N SER A 210 9.32 -1.51 1.75
CA SER A 210 8.29 -0.81 2.49
C SER A 210 8.85 0.00 3.65
N LEU A 211 8.42 1.26 3.76
CA LEU A 211 8.70 2.14 4.89
C LEU A 211 7.42 2.36 5.68
N LYS A 212 7.47 2.13 6.97
CA LYS A 212 6.36 2.21 7.92
C LYS A 212 6.76 3.05 9.13
N SER A 213 5.78 3.60 9.82
CA SER A 213 5.93 4.25 11.11
C SER A 213 4.70 3.91 11.94
N THR A 214 4.79 2.81 12.69
CA THR A 214 3.67 2.31 13.48
C THR A 214 3.48 3.10 14.76
N LYS A 215 4.56 3.60 15.36
CA LYS A 215 4.53 4.34 16.62
C LYS A 215 5.08 5.75 16.47
N LYS A 216 4.56 6.65 17.28
CA LYS A 216 5.13 8.00 17.42
C LYS A 216 6.56 7.94 17.96
N GLY A 217 7.48 8.68 17.32
CA GLY A 217 8.90 8.66 17.57
C GLY A 217 9.70 7.67 16.71
N GLU A 218 9.06 6.74 16.02
CA GLU A 218 9.68 5.82 15.08
C GLU A 218 9.59 6.40 13.65
N THR A 219 10.45 7.38 13.34
CA THR A 219 10.48 8.07 12.04
C THR A 219 11.31 7.31 11.01
N CYS A 220 10.96 7.42 9.71
CA CYS A 220 11.81 7.01 8.60
C CYS A 220 12.51 8.23 8.01
N GLU A 221 13.83 8.36 8.20
CA GLU A 221 14.59 9.53 7.77
C GLU A 221 15.89 9.14 7.06
N ARG A 222 16.22 9.85 5.98
CA ARG A 222 17.46 9.65 5.21
C ARG A 222 17.62 8.23 4.69
N PHE A 223 16.65 7.83 3.85
CA PHE A 223 16.69 6.58 3.13
C PHE A 223 17.16 6.82 1.69
N THR A 224 18.14 6.05 1.24
CA THR A 224 18.56 6.02 -0.16
C THR A 224 18.37 4.63 -0.73
N ILE A 225 17.58 4.51 -1.80
CA ILE A 225 17.30 3.26 -2.51
C ILE A 225 17.76 3.43 -3.95
N SER A 226 18.71 2.60 -4.41
CA SER A 226 19.30 2.78 -5.73
C SER A 226 19.68 1.49 -6.46
N ASN A 227 19.67 1.53 -7.79
CA ASN A 227 20.14 0.44 -8.66
C ASN A 227 19.46 -0.90 -8.38
N CYS A 228 18.20 -0.91 -7.93
CA CYS A 228 17.47 -2.11 -7.59
C CYS A 228 16.53 -2.56 -8.72
N ILE A 229 16.38 -3.87 -8.87
CA ILE A 229 15.33 -4.48 -9.69
C ILE A 229 14.25 -4.99 -8.74
N LEU A 230 13.07 -4.38 -8.79
CA LEU A 230 11.96 -4.65 -7.87
C LEU A 230 10.78 -5.26 -8.63
N LYS A 231 10.38 -6.44 -8.19
CA LYS A 231 9.19 -7.15 -8.62
C LYS A 231 8.31 -7.43 -7.42
N SER A 232 7.00 -7.30 -7.59
CA SER A 232 6.08 -7.47 -6.47
C SER A 232 4.70 -7.89 -6.98
N ARG A 233 3.96 -8.64 -6.15
CA ARG A 233 2.52 -8.82 -6.39
C ARG A 233 1.71 -7.59 -6.00
N TRP A 234 2.32 -6.69 -5.21
CA TRP A 234 1.73 -5.43 -4.75
C TRP A 234 2.59 -4.23 -5.16
N ALA A 235 3.25 -3.54 -4.26
CA ALA A 235 4.00 -2.34 -4.60
C ALA A 235 5.51 -2.59 -4.73
N ALA A 236 6.14 -1.92 -5.73
CA ALA A 236 7.60 -1.89 -5.81
C ALA A 236 8.20 -1.10 -4.65
N ILE A 237 7.68 0.10 -4.40
CA ILE A 237 8.02 0.94 -3.24
C ILE A 237 6.72 1.32 -2.54
N ARG A 238 6.64 1.04 -1.23
CA ARG A 238 5.52 1.43 -0.40
C ARG A 238 5.95 2.31 0.78
N LEU A 239 5.22 3.39 1.02
CA LEU A 239 5.26 4.15 2.26
C LEU A 239 3.89 4.05 2.95
N GLY A 240 3.88 3.53 4.17
CA GLY A 240 2.65 3.26 4.94
C GLY A 240 2.11 1.82 4.71
N THR A 241 0.87 1.51 5.05
CA THR A 241 -0.19 2.35 5.64
C THR A 241 0.08 2.76 7.10
N GLU A 242 0.92 2.03 7.82
CA GLU A 242 1.40 2.43 9.15
C GLU A 242 2.20 3.73 8.99
N SER A 243 1.60 4.86 9.40
CA SER A 243 2.10 6.20 9.11
C SER A 243 1.72 7.18 10.25
N THR A 244 2.22 6.88 11.44
CA THR A 244 1.93 7.66 12.65
C THR A 244 2.90 8.83 12.82
N ASP A 245 4.13 8.71 12.31
CA ASP A 245 5.17 9.73 12.43
C ASP A 245 5.83 10.05 11.07
N THR A 246 6.78 10.95 11.07
CA THR A 246 7.42 11.54 9.89
C THR A 246 8.18 10.52 9.06
N MET A 247 8.00 10.60 7.74
CA MET A 247 8.87 9.99 6.74
C MET A 247 9.42 11.10 5.85
N ARG A 248 10.73 11.28 5.84
CA ARG A 248 11.38 12.37 5.08
C ARG A 248 12.77 12.04 4.59
N ASP A 249 13.26 12.86 3.65
CA ASP A 249 14.58 12.73 3.08
C ASP A 249 14.79 11.34 2.45
N VAL A 250 13.82 10.92 1.62
CA VAL A 250 13.81 9.63 0.93
C VAL A 250 14.17 9.84 -0.54
N THR A 251 15.20 9.15 -1.01
CA THR A 251 15.59 9.17 -2.42
C THR A 251 15.54 7.77 -3.01
N VAL A 252 14.81 7.60 -4.13
CA VAL A 252 14.76 6.38 -4.92
C VAL A 252 15.26 6.70 -6.34
N THR A 253 16.33 6.06 -6.78
CA THR A 253 16.94 6.40 -8.06
C THR A 253 17.54 5.20 -8.80
N GLY A 254 17.53 5.25 -10.15
CA GLY A 254 18.16 4.23 -10.99
C GLY A 254 17.56 2.84 -10.86
N CYS A 255 16.27 2.73 -10.53
CA CYS A 255 15.60 1.45 -10.28
C CYS A 255 14.75 0.99 -11.47
N VAL A 256 14.55 -0.32 -11.55
CA VAL A 256 13.63 -0.96 -12.51
C VAL A 256 12.51 -1.64 -11.71
N PHE A 257 11.27 -1.26 -11.98
CA PHE A 257 10.07 -1.92 -11.44
C PHE A 257 9.46 -2.78 -12.53
N GLU A 258 9.23 -4.05 -12.24
CA GLU A 258 8.70 -4.98 -13.23
C GLU A 258 7.67 -5.94 -12.62
N ASN A 259 6.53 -6.12 -13.30
CA ASN A 259 5.46 -7.02 -12.87
C ASN A 259 4.97 -6.67 -11.46
N CYS A 260 4.68 -5.39 -11.21
CA CYS A 260 4.12 -4.90 -9.96
C CYS A 260 2.67 -4.45 -10.17
N ARG A 261 1.84 -4.61 -9.14
CA ARG A 261 0.51 -3.98 -9.13
C ARG A 261 0.66 -2.46 -9.02
N ASP A 262 1.40 -2.00 -8.04
CA ASP A 262 1.68 -0.59 -7.80
C ASP A 262 3.19 -0.30 -8.01
N GLY A 263 3.52 0.83 -8.61
CA GLY A 263 4.90 1.30 -8.69
C GLY A 263 5.32 2.01 -7.41
N LEU A 264 4.97 3.28 -7.30
CA LEU A 264 5.20 4.12 -6.13
C LEU A 264 3.87 4.28 -5.37
N LYS A 265 3.72 3.59 -4.25
CA LYS A 265 2.53 3.58 -3.40
C LYS A 265 2.80 4.32 -2.11
N LEU A 266 2.44 5.61 -2.07
CA LEU A 266 2.73 6.53 -0.98
C LEU A 266 1.44 6.85 -0.24
N GLN A 267 1.22 6.23 0.92
CA GLN A 267 -0.06 6.28 1.62
C GLN A 267 0.12 6.74 3.05
N THR A 268 -0.30 7.97 3.36
CA THR A 268 -0.35 8.45 4.74
C THR A 268 -1.78 8.46 5.26
N CYS A 269 -2.02 7.80 6.38
CA CYS A 269 -3.36 7.66 6.97
C CYS A 269 -3.38 7.61 8.50
N GLY A 270 -2.23 7.86 9.15
CA GLY A 270 -2.05 7.84 10.60
C GLY A 270 -1.61 9.16 11.21
N GLY A 271 -1.68 10.27 10.45
CA GLY A 271 -1.25 11.59 10.90
C GLY A 271 0.21 11.92 10.61
N ALA A 272 0.90 11.10 9.82
CA ALA A 272 2.30 11.33 9.46
C ALA A 272 2.50 12.53 8.54
N VAL A 273 3.73 13.03 8.53
CA VAL A 273 4.23 14.01 7.57
C VAL A 273 5.19 13.30 6.61
N TYR A 274 4.84 13.30 5.30
CA TYR A 274 5.71 12.84 4.22
C TYR A 274 6.24 14.07 3.49
N GLU A 275 7.55 14.26 3.48
CA GLU A 275 8.16 15.45 2.87
C GLU A 275 9.59 15.21 2.36
N ASN A 276 10.07 16.07 1.46
CA ASN A 276 11.44 16.03 0.93
C ASN A 276 11.78 14.68 0.28
N MET A 277 10.99 14.23 -0.69
CA MET A 277 11.22 12.94 -1.32
C MET A 277 11.49 13.08 -2.82
N ILE A 278 12.46 12.32 -3.33
CA ILE A 278 12.85 12.30 -4.74
C ILE A 278 12.77 10.88 -5.29
N PHE A 279 12.03 10.74 -6.38
CA PHE A 279 11.90 9.50 -7.14
C PHE A 279 12.35 9.79 -8.57
N SER A 280 13.51 9.26 -9.01
CA SER A 280 14.10 9.65 -10.28
C SER A 280 14.81 8.52 -11.03
N GLY A 281 14.89 8.65 -12.36
CA GLY A 281 15.61 7.68 -13.19
C GLY A 281 15.01 6.27 -13.09
N ILE A 282 13.68 6.13 -13.07
CA ILE A 282 12.98 4.85 -12.85
C ILE A 282 12.38 4.36 -14.17
N THR A 283 12.57 3.08 -14.46
CA THR A 283 11.86 2.39 -15.55
C THR A 283 10.80 1.47 -14.94
N MET A 284 9.55 1.60 -15.39
CA MET A 284 8.45 0.73 -14.98
C MET A 284 7.92 -0.07 -16.16
N ARG A 285 7.93 -1.40 -16.06
CA ARG A 285 7.40 -2.30 -17.08
C ARG A 285 6.36 -3.24 -16.46
N ASN A 286 5.20 -3.32 -17.08
CA ASN A 286 4.10 -4.14 -16.59
C ASN A 286 3.75 -3.79 -15.13
N VAL A 287 3.60 -2.47 -14.88
CA VAL A 287 3.13 -1.91 -13.61
C VAL A 287 1.73 -1.37 -13.84
N ILE A 288 0.75 -1.91 -13.12
CA ILE A 288 -0.68 -1.61 -13.36
C ILE A 288 -0.99 -0.18 -12.93
N ARG A 289 -0.49 0.25 -11.78
CA ARG A 289 -0.68 1.59 -11.23
C ARG A 289 0.67 2.20 -10.83
N PRO A 290 1.29 2.94 -11.77
CA PRO A 290 2.61 3.54 -11.54
C PRO A 290 2.71 4.45 -10.32
N PHE A 291 1.67 5.28 -10.09
CA PHE A 291 1.63 6.22 -8.96
C PHE A 291 0.33 6.08 -8.19
N PHE A 292 0.44 5.76 -6.92
CA PHE A 292 -0.68 5.69 -6.00
C PHE A 292 -0.38 6.47 -4.72
N VAL A 293 -0.74 7.75 -4.72
CA VAL A 293 -0.45 8.69 -3.65
C VAL A 293 -1.74 9.04 -2.94
N THR A 294 -1.86 8.72 -1.65
CA THR A 294 -3.10 8.97 -0.89
C THR A 294 -2.83 9.56 0.49
N ALA A 295 -3.76 10.41 0.93
CA ALA A 295 -3.75 10.97 2.28
C ALA A 295 -5.16 10.92 2.87
N ASN A 296 -5.33 10.22 4.00
CA ASN A 296 -6.60 10.15 4.73
C ASN A 296 -6.35 9.94 6.23
N ARG A 297 -7.37 9.51 6.99
CA ARG A 297 -7.30 9.32 8.45
C ARG A 297 -7.69 7.90 8.91
N PHE A 298 -7.57 6.93 8.05
CA PHE A 298 -8.01 5.54 8.32
C PHE A 298 -7.41 4.94 9.60
N ARG A 299 -6.16 5.29 9.94
CA ARG A 299 -5.48 4.79 11.14
C ARG A 299 -5.45 5.79 12.30
N MET A 300 -6.22 6.86 12.19
CA MET A 300 -6.36 7.84 13.25
C MET A 300 -7.59 7.51 14.10
N SER A 301 -7.59 7.96 15.33
CA SER A 301 -8.74 7.93 16.23
C SER A 301 -9.02 9.34 16.74
N VAL A 302 -10.27 9.65 16.98
CA VAL A 302 -10.65 10.86 17.69
C VAL A 302 -10.14 10.79 19.13
N ASP A 303 -9.85 11.94 19.71
CA ASP A 303 -9.54 12.06 21.14
C ASP A 303 -10.79 11.83 22.04
N GLU A 304 -10.61 11.93 23.34
CA GLU A 304 -11.70 11.76 24.31
C GLU A 304 -12.83 12.78 24.13
N GLU A 305 -12.55 13.93 23.54
CA GLU A 305 -13.49 15.00 23.25
C GLU A 305 -14.19 14.84 21.89
N GLY A 306 -13.81 13.81 21.12
CA GLY A 306 -14.35 13.50 19.80
C GLY A 306 -13.75 14.31 18.67
N ALA A 307 -12.63 15.01 18.91
CA ALA A 307 -11.92 15.76 17.89
C ALA A 307 -10.89 14.89 17.16
N TRP A 308 -10.75 15.10 15.85
CA TRP A 308 -9.70 14.48 15.07
C TRP A 308 -8.36 15.17 15.34
N PRO A 309 -7.27 14.43 15.56
CA PRO A 309 -5.94 15.01 15.64
C PRO A 309 -5.55 15.63 14.29
N LYS A 310 -4.43 16.36 14.28
CA LYS A 310 -3.91 16.97 13.05
C LYS A 310 -3.81 15.91 11.95
N GLY A 311 -4.36 16.22 10.77
CA GLY A 311 -4.40 15.34 9.64
C GLY A 311 -3.02 14.98 9.07
N SER A 312 -3.00 13.96 8.24
CA SER A 312 -1.83 13.54 7.48
C SER A 312 -1.38 14.65 6.52
N THR A 313 -0.08 14.82 6.37
CA THR A 313 0.51 15.80 5.44
C THR A 313 1.41 15.07 4.44
N LEU A 314 1.25 15.37 3.16
CA LEU A 314 2.09 14.86 2.09
C LEU A 314 2.43 16.01 1.16
N ARG A 315 3.74 16.36 1.06
CA ARG A 315 4.22 17.52 0.31
C ARG A 315 5.68 17.42 -0.10
N ASP A 316 6.11 18.30 -1.00
CA ASP A 316 7.50 18.41 -1.45
C ASP A 316 8.04 17.09 -2.06
N LEU A 317 7.25 16.48 -2.96
CA LEU A 317 7.62 15.25 -3.64
C LEU A 317 7.94 15.50 -5.11
N ILE A 318 9.09 15.01 -5.55
CA ILE A 318 9.59 15.14 -6.93
C ILE A 318 9.66 13.77 -7.59
N PHE A 319 9.00 13.64 -8.73
CA PHE A 319 9.04 12.48 -9.62
C PHE A 319 9.65 12.92 -10.95
N SER A 320 10.85 12.43 -11.30
CA SER A 320 11.53 12.89 -12.51
C SER A 320 12.20 11.78 -13.31
N ASP A 321 12.27 11.99 -14.63
CA ASP A 321 12.98 11.09 -15.55
C ASP A 321 12.49 9.64 -15.44
N ILE A 322 11.16 9.45 -15.51
CA ILE A 322 10.51 8.15 -15.35
C ILE A 322 9.90 7.69 -16.67
N VAL A 323 10.19 6.45 -17.06
CA VAL A 323 9.61 5.83 -18.26
C VAL A 323 8.70 4.66 -17.85
N ILE A 324 7.45 4.69 -18.31
CA ILE A 324 6.41 3.77 -17.86
C ILE A 324 5.75 3.09 -19.06
N ASP A 325 5.67 1.76 -19.00
CA ASP A 325 4.90 0.94 -19.92
C ASP A 325 3.90 0.09 -19.13
N MET A 326 2.64 0.53 -19.09
CA MET A 326 1.57 -0.16 -18.38
C MET A 326 1.17 -1.45 -19.12
N PRO A 327 0.73 -2.50 -18.39
CA PRO A 327 0.31 -3.76 -19.00
C PRO A 327 -0.93 -3.60 -19.89
N GLN A 328 -1.15 -4.59 -20.75
CA GLN A 328 -2.35 -4.68 -21.55
C GLN A 328 -3.51 -5.32 -20.77
N ASP A 329 -3.17 -6.23 -19.85
CA ASP A 329 -4.12 -6.95 -19.02
C ASP A 329 -3.98 -6.48 -17.57
N GLY A 330 -5.04 -5.93 -17.01
CA GLY A 330 -5.15 -5.55 -15.60
C GLY A 330 -6.47 -6.07 -15.03
N GLU A 331 -6.56 -6.15 -13.73
CA GLU A 331 -7.84 -6.40 -13.07
C GLU A 331 -8.81 -5.25 -13.37
N GLU A 332 -10.08 -5.55 -13.45
CA GLU A 332 -11.19 -4.71 -13.95
C GLU A 332 -11.30 -3.30 -13.33
N TYR A 333 -10.57 -3.02 -12.25
CA TYR A 333 -10.68 -1.78 -11.47
C TYR A 333 -9.39 -0.94 -11.43
N ASP A 334 -8.31 -1.37 -12.08
CA ASP A 334 -6.97 -0.83 -11.83
C ASP A 334 -6.36 -0.02 -13.00
N HIS A 335 -7.17 0.46 -13.94
CA HIS A 335 -6.67 1.07 -15.18
C HIS A 335 -6.36 2.58 -15.11
N THR A 336 -6.14 3.15 -13.92
CA THR A 336 -5.73 4.54 -13.77
C THR A 336 -4.26 4.63 -13.39
N GLY A 337 -3.46 5.27 -14.23
CA GLY A 337 -2.00 5.31 -14.07
C GLY A 337 -1.52 6.16 -12.90
N PHE A 338 -2.07 7.38 -12.77
CA PHE A 338 -1.75 8.29 -11.67
C PHE A 338 -2.97 8.46 -10.79
N VAL A 339 -2.89 8.03 -9.56
CA VAL A 339 -3.91 8.27 -8.55
C VAL A 339 -3.30 9.10 -7.45
N VAL A 340 -3.66 10.38 -7.40
CA VAL A 340 -3.30 11.30 -6.32
C VAL A 340 -4.58 11.73 -5.63
N CYS A 341 -4.83 11.20 -4.46
CA CYS A 341 -6.10 11.36 -3.80
C CYS A 341 -5.96 11.69 -2.32
N GLY A 342 -6.14 12.97 -2.01
CA GLY A 342 -6.32 13.47 -0.66
C GLY A 342 -7.77 13.43 -0.21
N THR A 343 -8.04 14.03 0.92
CA THR A 343 -9.38 14.30 1.45
C THR A 343 -9.50 15.77 1.83
N LYS A 344 -10.71 16.24 2.10
CA LYS A 344 -10.93 17.63 2.53
C LYS A 344 -10.03 18.05 3.69
N ASP A 345 -9.75 17.12 4.62
CA ASP A 345 -8.95 17.38 5.82
C ASP A 345 -7.48 16.99 5.66
N ASN A 346 -7.12 16.29 4.56
CA ASN A 346 -5.76 15.80 4.29
C ASN A 346 -5.40 16.12 2.84
N ILE A 347 -5.15 17.38 2.56
CA ILE A 347 -4.82 17.87 1.22
C ILE A 347 -3.36 17.54 0.89
N ILE A 348 -3.15 16.98 -0.29
CA ILE A 348 -1.81 16.68 -0.82
C ILE A 348 -1.28 17.94 -1.52
N ARG A 349 -0.01 18.30 -1.29
CA ARG A 349 0.57 19.54 -1.82
C ARG A 349 1.94 19.37 -2.44
N ASP A 350 2.26 20.28 -3.35
CA ASP A 350 3.63 20.47 -3.84
C ASP A 350 4.25 19.21 -4.46
N LEU A 351 3.51 18.62 -5.41
CA LEU A 351 3.99 17.48 -6.19
C LEU A 351 4.50 17.96 -7.56
N SER A 352 5.68 17.51 -7.94
CA SER A 352 6.27 17.80 -9.24
C SER A 352 6.55 16.51 -10.03
N PHE A 353 5.93 16.39 -11.20
CA PHE A 353 6.19 15.35 -12.19
C PHE A 353 6.93 15.98 -13.37
N ARG A 354 8.19 15.61 -13.60
CA ARG A 354 9.02 16.18 -14.65
C ARG A 354 9.61 15.10 -15.56
N ASN A 355 9.51 15.29 -16.89
CA ASN A 355 10.00 14.33 -17.89
C ASN A 355 9.52 12.89 -17.62
N VAL A 356 8.21 12.75 -17.33
CA VAL A 356 7.58 11.44 -17.12
C VAL A 356 6.89 11.01 -18.41
N LYS A 357 7.31 9.88 -18.96
CA LYS A 357 6.79 9.31 -20.21
C LYS A 357 5.97 8.08 -19.91
N VAL A 358 4.69 8.11 -20.24
CA VAL A 358 3.76 7.03 -19.92
C VAL A 358 3.06 6.52 -21.17
N ARG A 359 3.06 5.21 -21.33
CA ARG A 359 2.16 4.48 -22.20
C ARG A 359 1.06 3.85 -21.37
N PHE A 360 -0.08 4.53 -21.29
CA PHE A 360 -1.27 4.04 -20.61
C PHE A 360 -1.90 2.87 -21.35
N TYR A 361 -2.64 2.06 -20.63
CA TYR A 361 -3.39 0.96 -21.25
C TYR A 361 -4.49 1.47 -22.19
N GLY A 362 -5.39 2.32 -21.70
CA GLY A 362 -6.58 2.80 -22.39
C GLY A 362 -7.71 1.78 -22.41
N ASP A 363 -8.85 2.12 -21.78
CA ASP A 363 -10.00 1.24 -21.63
C ASP A 363 -11.16 1.68 -22.52
N ASN A 364 -11.61 0.77 -23.40
CA ASN A 364 -12.77 0.97 -24.27
C ASN A 364 -14.04 0.28 -23.75
N ASN A 365 -14.00 -0.33 -22.56
CA ASN A 365 -15.15 -1.07 -22.04
C ASN A 365 -16.25 -0.08 -21.58
N PRO A 366 -17.41 -0.01 -22.26
CA PRO A 366 -18.47 0.89 -21.84
C PRO A 366 -18.99 0.63 -20.42
N LYS A 367 -18.88 -0.62 -19.94
CA LYS A 367 -19.32 -0.98 -18.57
C LYS A 367 -18.50 -0.29 -17.49
N ASN A 368 -17.22 -0.01 -17.75
CA ASN A 368 -16.36 0.69 -16.80
C ASN A 368 -16.58 2.20 -16.83
N MET A 369 -17.41 2.68 -17.73
CA MET A 369 -17.66 4.09 -17.99
C MET A 369 -19.02 4.58 -17.49
N ASP A 370 -19.95 3.64 -17.26
CA ASP A 370 -21.35 4.00 -17.06
C ASP A 370 -21.64 4.68 -15.71
N VAL A 371 -20.75 4.61 -14.73
CA VAL A 371 -20.97 5.27 -13.43
C VAL A 371 -19.63 5.63 -12.77
N PRO A 372 -19.16 6.87 -12.87
CA PRO A 372 -18.07 7.34 -12.04
C PRO A 372 -18.53 7.36 -10.58
N GLN A 373 -17.73 6.75 -9.73
CA GLN A 373 -18.07 6.58 -8.34
C GLN A 373 -16.90 7.06 -7.50
N LEU A 374 -16.98 8.28 -7.02
CA LEU A 374 -16.00 8.83 -6.09
C LEU A 374 -16.54 8.75 -4.68
N TYR A 375 -15.90 7.94 -3.85
CA TYR A 375 -16.32 7.77 -2.46
C TYR A 375 -15.67 8.76 -1.50
N ASN A 376 -16.35 9.02 -0.40
CA ASN A 376 -15.66 9.54 0.77
C ASN A 376 -14.86 8.40 1.41
N TYR A 377 -13.53 8.41 1.20
CA TYR A 377 -12.65 7.38 1.73
C TYR A 377 -11.81 7.87 2.94
N SER A 378 -12.22 8.97 3.58
CA SER A 378 -11.47 9.59 4.68
C SER A 378 -11.09 8.62 5.80
N GLU A 379 -11.94 7.64 6.06
CA GLU A 379 -11.78 6.62 7.11
C GLU A 379 -11.69 5.19 6.52
N GLN A 380 -11.47 5.07 5.21
CA GLN A 380 -11.36 3.78 4.55
C GLN A 380 -9.91 3.39 4.34
N TYR A 381 -9.65 2.08 4.29
CA TYR A 381 -8.32 1.60 3.88
C TYR A 381 -8.00 2.14 2.49
N PRO A 382 -6.83 2.80 2.29
CA PRO A 382 -6.58 3.56 1.06
C PRO A 382 -6.24 2.66 -0.14
N GLU A 383 -7.22 1.94 -0.64
CA GLU A 383 -7.14 1.10 -1.84
C GLU A 383 -8.20 1.50 -2.87
N ILE A 384 -7.97 1.17 -4.15
CA ILE A 384 -8.84 1.59 -5.26
C ILE A 384 -10.31 1.24 -5.05
N PRO A 385 -10.68 0.04 -4.56
CA PRO A 385 -12.08 -0.28 -4.33
C PRO A 385 -12.80 0.71 -3.39
N HIS A 386 -12.04 1.41 -2.54
CA HIS A 386 -12.59 2.42 -1.63
C HIS A 386 -12.59 3.83 -2.20
N LEU A 387 -11.88 4.07 -3.31
CA LEU A 387 -11.93 5.34 -4.04
C LEU A 387 -13.09 5.40 -5.03
N GLY A 388 -13.52 4.27 -5.52
CA GLY A 388 -14.59 4.15 -6.51
C GLY A 388 -14.12 3.81 -7.92
N ASN A 389 -15.02 3.92 -8.89
CA ASN A 389 -14.65 3.82 -10.30
C ASN A 389 -14.10 5.18 -10.75
N LEU A 390 -12.82 5.20 -11.04
CA LEU A 390 -12.15 6.47 -11.36
C LEU A 390 -12.52 6.94 -12.78
N PRO A 391 -12.75 8.25 -12.92
CA PRO A 391 -13.25 8.84 -14.17
C PRO A 391 -12.18 9.02 -15.25
N THR A 392 -11.00 8.50 -15.08
CA THR A 392 -9.89 8.63 -16.04
C THR A 392 -9.01 7.38 -16.04
N GLY A 393 -8.44 7.04 -17.19
CA GLY A 393 -7.38 6.04 -17.29
C GLY A 393 -5.97 6.63 -17.13
N GLY A 394 -5.84 7.95 -17.16
CA GLY A 394 -4.56 8.65 -17.09
C GLY A 394 -4.24 9.20 -15.71
N VAL A 395 -4.60 10.46 -15.46
CA VAL A 395 -4.26 11.20 -14.25
C VAL A 395 -5.51 11.56 -13.48
N PHE A 396 -5.67 11.00 -12.29
CA PHE A 396 -6.72 11.34 -11.33
C PHE A 396 -6.13 12.13 -10.16
N LEU A 397 -6.62 13.37 -9.98
CA LEU A 397 -6.25 14.23 -8.87
C LEU A 397 -7.48 14.58 -8.06
N ARG A 398 -7.43 14.36 -6.75
CA ARG A 398 -8.50 14.74 -5.82
C ARG A 398 -7.91 15.31 -4.53
N TYR A 399 -8.40 16.48 -4.10
CA TYR A 399 -7.86 17.24 -2.96
C TYR A 399 -6.33 17.34 -3.00
N ALA A 400 -5.83 17.81 -4.14
CA ALA A 400 -4.41 18.01 -4.40
C ALA A 400 -4.16 19.44 -4.91
N GLU A 401 -3.23 20.13 -4.30
CA GLU A 401 -2.89 21.53 -4.61
C GLU A 401 -1.43 21.63 -5.05
N SER A 402 -1.11 22.64 -5.88
CA SER A 402 0.27 22.87 -6.36
C SER A 402 0.88 21.65 -7.05
N VAL A 403 0.11 20.94 -7.88
CA VAL A 403 0.62 19.80 -8.65
C VAL A 403 1.15 20.28 -10.00
N LEU A 404 2.42 20.08 -10.25
CA LEU A 404 3.08 20.48 -11.49
C LEU A 404 3.43 19.28 -12.34
N PHE A 405 2.97 19.26 -13.59
CA PHE A 405 3.46 18.40 -14.65
C PHE A 405 4.28 19.24 -15.63
N SER A 406 5.53 18.86 -15.90
CA SER A 406 6.38 19.52 -16.88
C SER A 406 7.08 18.51 -17.78
N GLU A 407 7.10 18.78 -19.08
CA GLU A 407 7.76 17.95 -20.09
C GLU A 407 7.27 16.48 -20.10
N CYS A 408 6.04 16.24 -19.63
CA CYS A 408 5.45 14.90 -19.56
C CYS A 408 4.82 14.50 -20.91
N SER A 409 4.91 13.21 -21.24
CA SER A 409 4.33 12.64 -22.44
C SER A 409 3.40 11.49 -22.12
N PHE A 410 2.12 11.64 -22.45
CA PHE A 410 1.08 10.67 -22.20
C PHE A 410 0.60 10.10 -23.53
N VAL A 411 0.70 8.78 -23.70
CA VAL A 411 0.29 8.05 -24.89
C VAL A 411 -0.57 6.87 -24.47
N TYR A 412 -1.68 6.65 -25.16
CA TYR A 412 -2.54 5.49 -24.93
C TYR A 412 -2.25 4.38 -25.94
N LYS A 413 -2.13 3.13 -25.46
CA LYS A 413 -2.00 1.94 -26.33
C LYS A 413 -3.30 1.64 -27.06
N ASN A 414 -4.43 1.80 -26.37
CA ASN A 414 -5.77 1.68 -26.90
C ASN A 414 -6.53 2.98 -26.67
N LYS A 415 -7.60 3.20 -27.43
CA LYS A 415 -8.48 4.34 -27.18
C LYS A 415 -9.06 4.22 -25.77
N ASP A 416 -8.92 5.27 -24.97
CA ASP A 416 -9.69 5.42 -23.73
C ASP A 416 -10.82 6.42 -23.99
N MET A 417 -12.04 6.09 -23.60
CA MET A 417 -13.18 6.98 -23.76
C MET A 417 -13.31 7.97 -22.61
N ARG A 418 -12.55 7.76 -21.52
CA ARG A 418 -12.48 8.69 -20.39
C ARG A 418 -11.47 9.80 -20.68
N PRO A 419 -11.56 10.97 -20.03
CA PRO A 419 -10.56 12.03 -20.17
C PRO A 419 -9.15 11.54 -19.73
N ALA A 420 -8.12 12.10 -20.35
CA ALA A 420 -6.74 11.78 -19.97
C ALA A 420 -6.36 12.31 -18.57
N VAL A 421 -6.97 13.41 -18.16
CA VAL A 421 -6.75 14.03 -16.84
C VAL A 421 -8.09 14.41 -16.24
N PHE A 422 -8.29 14.05 -14.98
CA PHE A 422 -9.45 14.45 -14.20
C PHE A 422 -9.01 15.06 -12.86
N CYS A 423 -9.44 16.30 -12.61
CA CYS A 423 -9.14 17.03 -11.37
C CYS A 423 -10.43 17.30 -10.59
N ASP A 424 -10.50 16.79 -9.37
CA ASP A 424 -11.60 17.03 -8.43
C ASP A 424 -11.06 17.75 -7.20
N HIS A 425 -11.61 18.93 -6.83
CA HIS A 425 -11.10 19.76 -5.71
C HIS A 425 -9.56 19.91 -5.75
N SER A 426 -9.00 20.07 -6.94
CA SER A 426 -7.55 20.05 -7.14
C SER A 426 -7.08 21.15 -8.07
N GLN A 427 -5.81 21.56 -7.89
CA GLN A 427 -5.13 22.52 -8.73
C GLN A 427 -3.85 21.89 -9.31
N ALA A 428 -3.79 21.83 -10.65
CA ALA A 428 -2.63 21.32 -11.36
C ALA A 428 -2.26 22.23 -12.53
N SER A 429 -0.97 22.23 -12.87
CA SER A 429 -0.40 22.94 -14.02
C SER A 429 0.31 21.93 -14.92
N PHE A 430 0.14 22.10 -16.25
CA PHE A 430 0.72 21.24 -17.26
C PHE A 430 1.57 22.07 -18.23
N ASN A 431 2.88 22.04 -18.08
CA ASN A 431 3.83 22.85 -18.86
C ASN A 431 4.55 21.96 -19.86
N HIS A 432 4.44 22.29 -21.15
CA HIS A 432 5.09 21.53 -22.24
C HIS A 432 4.77 20.02 -22.23
N CYS A 433 3.55 19.66 -21.83
CA CYS A 433 3.09 18.27 -21.77
C CYS A 433 2.35 17.88 -23.06
N ASN A 434 2.57 16.66 -23.52
CA ASN A 434 1.75 16.06 -24.56
C ASN A 434 0.61 15.27 -23.87
N ILE A 435 -0.61 15.81 -23.88
CA ILE A 435 -1.79 15.22 -23.27
C ILE A 435 -2.82 14.96 -24.38
N PRO A 436 -3.19 13.70 -24.64
CA PRO A 436 -4.27 13.39 -25.60
C PRO A 436 -5.60 13.98 -25.11
N ASP A 437 -6.38 14.54 -26.03
CA ASP A 437 -7.75 15.05 -25.81
C ASP A 437 -7.90 16.20 -24.80
N GLY A 438 -6.79 16.79 -24.37
CA GLY A 438 -6.78 17.97 -23.48
C GLY A 438 -6.99 17.66 -22.00
N VAL A 439 -6.88 18.71 -21.19
CA VAL A 439 -7.14 18.65 -19.74
C VAL A 439 -8.57 19.08 -19.51
N GLN A 440 -9.41 18.20 -19.04
CA GLN A 440 -10.71 18.58 -18.47
C GLN A 440 -10.48 18.91 -17.00
N ALA A 441 -10.27 20.19 -16.71
CA ALA A 441 -10.16 20.67 -15.34
C ALA A 441 -11.57 20.98 -14.82
N TYR A 442 -11.97 20.27 -13.79
CA TYR A 442 -13.13 20.66 -12.99
C TYR A 442 -12.66 21.63 -11.92
N ARG A 443 -13.11 22.87 -11.99
CA ARG A 443 -12.93 23.81 -10.91
C ARG A 443 -13.96 23.55 -9.83
N SER A 444 -13.55 22.87 -8.77
CA SER A 444 -14.08 23.26 -7.48
C SER A 444 -13.15 24.31 -6.90
N SER A 445 -13.68 25.37 -6.39
CA SER A 445 -12.87 26.34 -5.67
C SER A 445 -12.34 25.71 -4.39
N VAL A 446 -11.06 25.94 -4.12
CA VAL A 446 -10.35 25.52 -2.91
C VAL A 446 -10.98 26.10 -1.62
N ASP A 447 -11.88 27.07 -1.77
CA ASP A 447 -12.55 27.82 -0.69
C ASP A 447 -13.87 27.22 -0.18
N GLY A 448 -14.24 26.02 -0.67
CA GLY A 448 -15.43 25.31 -0.19
C GLY A 448 -16.74 25.82 -0.79
N THR A 449 -16.70 26.66 -1.84
CA THR A 449 -17.90 26.94 -2.62
C THR A 449 -18.34 25.67 -3.37
N PRO A 450 -19.65 25.39 -3.49
CA PRO A 450 -20.15 24.27 -4.27
C PRO A 450 -19.62 24.30 -5.70
N LEU A 451 -19.37 23.13 -6.29
CA LEU A 451 -19.16 23.01 -7.72
C LEU A 451 -20.27 23.79 -8.44
N VAL A 452 -19.88 24.86 -9.17
CA VAL A 452 -20.84 25.62 -9.96
C VAL A 452 -21.16 24.76 -11.19
N PRO A 453 -22.40 24.32 -11.37
CA PRO A 453 -22.78 23.59 -12.59
C PRO A 453 -22.49 24.47 -13.79
N LEU A 454 -21.94 23.86 -14.86
CA LEU A 454 -21.96 24.51 -16.15
C LEU A 454 -23.41 24.81 -16.51
N THR A 455 -23.66 25.99 -17.03
CA THR A 455 -24.98 26.35 -17.56
C THR A 455 -25.27 25.53 -18.81
N ASP A 456 -26.55 25.33 -19.15
CA ASP A 456 -26.94 24.65 -20.39
C ASP A 456 -26.33 25.30 -21.65
N GLU A 457 -25.97 26.59 -21.61
CA GLU A 457 -25.25 27.27 -22.68
C GLU A 457 -23.78 26.90 -22.76
N GLU A 458 -23.13 26.68 -21.63
CA GLU A 458 -21.74 26.20 -21.58
C GLU A 458 -21.65 24.75 -22.01
N ILE A 459 -22.62 23.94 -21.63
CA ILE A 459 -22.76 22.53 -22.06
C ILE A 459 -22.99 22.44 -23.58
N LYS A 460 -23.83 23.31 -24.17
CA LYS A 460 -24.07 23.36 -25.60
C LYS A 460 -22.86 23.81 -26.43
N LYS A 461 -21.88 24.47 -25.83
CA LYS A 461 -20.64 24.87 -26.51
C LYS A 461 -19.59 23.76 -26.53
N LEU A 462 -19.77 22.71 -25.75
CA LEU A 462 -19.00 21.47 -25.82
C LEU A 462 -19.56 20.66 -27.00
N ASP A 463 -18.71 20.22 -27.91
CA ASP A 463 -19.19 19.49 -29.10
C ASP A 463 -19.73 18.10 -28.74
N GLY A 464 -20.50 17.47 -29.63
CA GLY A 464 -21.31 16.27 -29.36
C GLY A 464 -20.57 15.00 -28.88
N SER A 465 -19.25 15.05 -28.69
CA SER A 465 -18.48 13.98 -28.01
C SER A 465 -18.69 13.96 -26.50
N TYR A 466 -19.37 14.97 -25.95
CA TYR A 466 -19.52 15.22 -24.51
C TYR A 466 -20.87 14.85 -23.90
N GLU A 467 -21.78 14.22 -24.64
CA GLU A 467 -23.06 13.75 -24.06
C GLU A 467 -22.86 12.87 -22.81
N LYS A 468 -21.75 12.14 -22.74
CA LYS A 468 -21.40 11.34 -21.56
C LYS A 468 -20.77 12.17 -20.43
N SER A 469 -20.07 13.26 -20.73
CA SER A 469 -19.53 14.14 -19.68
C SER A 469 -20.62 14.95 -19.00
N ASP A 470 -21.76 15.22 -19.65
CA ASP A 470 -22.94 15.82 -19.02
C ASP A 470 -23.46 14.97 -17.85
N THR A 471 -23.51 13.67 -18.04
CA THR A 471 -23.90 12.71 -16.98
C THR A 471 -22.92 12.79 -15.79
N TYR A 472 -21.65 12.95 -16.08
CA TYR A 472 -20.61 13.12 -15.09
C TYR A 472 -20.75 14.38 -14.22
N TYR A 473 -21.05 15.50 -14.83
CA TYR A 473 -21.19 16.78 -14.13
C TYR A 473 -22.38 16.84 -13.20
N ARG A 474 -23.53 16.42 -13.68
CA ARG A 474 -24.74 16.35 -12.86
C ARG A 474 -24.57 15.42 -11.68
N PHE A 475 -23.85 14.35 -11.92
CA PHE A 475 -23.55 13.33 -10.96
C PHE A 475 -22.71 13.83 -9.76
N VAL A 476 -21.60 14.54 -10.01
CA VAL A 476 -20.74 15.10 -8.94
C VAL A 476 -21.47 16.18 -8.14
N ASN A 477 -22.28 17.01 -8.80
CA ASN A 477 -23.08 18.03 -8.13
C ASN A 477 -24.19 17.43 -7.27
N GLU A 478 -24.86 16.40 -7.76
CA GLU A 478 -25.91 15.71 -7.01
C GLU A 478 -25.35 14.88 -5.85
N MET A 479 -24.13 14.34 -5.98
CA MET A 479 -23.44 13.72 -4.84
C MET A 479 -23.21 14.70 -3.68
N THR A 480 -22.86 15.94 -3.96
CA THR A 480 -22.62 16.96 -2.91
C THR A 480 -23.91 17.29 -2.16
N ASP A 481 -25.03 17.38 -2.86
CA ASP A 481 -26.33 17.59 -2.24
C ASP A 481 -26.80 16.36 -1.44
N LEU A 482 -26.41 15.17 -1.86
CA LEU A 482 -26.78 13.91 -1.20
C LEU A 482 -25.89 13.60 0.01
N GLU A 483 -24.63 14.05 0.07
CA GLU A 483 -23.80 14.00 1.27
C GLU A 483 -24.48 14.76 2.43
N ASN A 484 -25.14 15.86 2.16
CA ASN A 484 -25.91 16.62 3.12
C ASN A 484 -27.18 15.86 3.57
N ILE A 485 -27.80 15.10 2.70
CA ILE A 485 -28.96 14.25 3.01
C ILE A 485 -28.52 13.02 3.80
N ALA A 486 -27.42 12.36 3.41
CA ALA A 486 -26.89 11.19 4.11
C ALA A 486 -26.44 11.50 5.54
N GLN A 487 -25.89 12.69 5.80
CA GLN A 487 -25.57 13.13 7.17
C GLN A 487 -26.82 13.30 8.06
N ALA A 488 -27.94 13.71 7.48
CA ALA A 488 -29.21 13.84 8.22
C ALA A 488 -29.83 12.47 8.62
N MET A 489 -29.35 11.38 8.06
CA MET A 489 -29.95 10.05 8.10
C MET A 489 -29.20 9.04 8.98
N LYS A 490 -28.12 9.43 9.65
CA LYS A 490 -27.36 8.57 10.56
C LYS A 490 -28.23 8.05 11.70
N ASN A 491 -28.53 6.76 11.68
CA ASN A 491 -29.13 6.12 12.83
C ASN A 491 -28.09 5.93 13.94
N LYS A 492 -28.35 6.45 15.13
CA LYS A 492 -27.45 6.48 16.30
C LYS A 492 -27.04 5.08 16.85
N LYS A 493 -27.44 3.99 16.24
CA LYS A 493 -27.17 2.62 16.68
C LYS A 493 -26.06 1.86 15.92
N GLY A 494 -25.27 2.50 15.14
CA GLY A 494 -23.94 2.01 14.73
C GLY A 494 -23.86 0.96 13.63
N TYR A 495 -24.91 0.25 13.24
CA TYR A 495 -24.81 -0.87 12.28
C TYR A 495 -25.92 -0.96 11.24
N GLY A 496 -26.75 0.06 11.08
CA GLY A 496 -27.82 0.04 10.09
C GLY A 496 -28.18 1.45 9.60
N TYR A 497 -28.67 1.53 8.37
CA TYR A 497 -29.16 2.76 7.77
C TYR A 497 -30.61 2.59 7.38
N GLU A 498 -31.44 3.55 7.73
CA GLU A 498 -32.81 3.63 7.27
C GLU A 498 -33.10 5.03 6.75
N THR A 499 -33.62 5.12 5.52
CA THR A 499 -33.83 6.38 4.86
C THR A 499 -35.03 6.37 3.91
N LEU A 500 -35.63 7.56 3.78
CA LEU A 500 -36.60 7.88 2.74
C LEU A 500 -35.99 8.96 1.84
N PHE A 501 -36.03 8.74 0.52
CA PHE A 501 -35.63 9.74 -0.44
C PHE A 501 -36.52 9.71 -1.69
N GLU A 502 -36.69 10.86 -2.29
CA GLU A 502 -37.51 11.03 -3.48
C GLU A 502 -36.61 11.21 -4.71
N LEU A 503 -36.93 10.50 -5.80
CA LEU A 503 -36.31 10.64 -7.12
C LEU A 503 -37.31 11.28 -8.11
N PRO A 504 -37.60 12.58 -8.00
CA PRO A 504 -38.82 13.14 -8.60
C PRO A 504 -38.74 13.35 -10.11
N LYS A 505 -37.57 13.33 -10.72
CA LYS A 505 -37.42 13.71 -12.13
C LYS A 505 -36.46 12.82 -12.94
N TYR A 506 -35.90 11.81 -12.33
CA TYR A 506 -34.89 10.96 -12.97
C TYR A 506 -35.50 9.68 -13.51
N LYS A 507 -34.99 9.22 -14.62
CA LYS A 507 -35.44 7.94 -15.20
C LYS A 507 -34.90 6.75 -14.45
N LYS A 508 -33.70 6.88 -13.84
CA LYS A 508 -33.07 5.84 -13.06
C LYS A 508 -32.30 6.41 -11.89
N GLY A 509 -32.34 5.71 -10.76
CA GLY A 509 -31.48 5.93 -9.62
C GLY A 509 -30.74 4.66 -9.24
N TYR A 510 -29.56 4.78 -8.70
CA TYR A 510 -28.77 3.65 -8.23
C TYR A 510 -28.26 3.92 -6.83
N LEU A 511 -28.47 2.95 -5.97
CA LEU A 511 -27.91 2.95 -4.63
C LEU A 511 -26.66 2.09 -4.63
N LEU A 512 -25.54 2.67 -4.25
CA LEU A 512 -24.28 1.98 -4.08
C LEU A 512 -24.00 1.73 -2.61
N VAL A 513 -23.73 0.49 -2.28
CA VAL A 513 -23.39 0.06 -0.94
C VAL A 513 -22.08 -0.69 -0.94
N SER A 514 -21.16 -0.28 -0.07
CA SER A 514 -19.90 -0.99 0.16
C SER A 514 -19.96 -1.79 1.45
N SER A 515 -19.85 -3.12 1.38
CA SER A 515 -19.87 -3.99 2.53
C SER A 515 -18.80 -5.07 2.44
N VAL A 516 -18.25 -5.48 3.59
CA VAL A 516 -17.29 -6.59 3.72
C VAL A 516 -17.96 -7.92 4.08
N ARG A 517 -19.23 -7.89 4.39
CA ARG A 517 -20.03 -9.06 4.76
C ARG A 517 -21.36 -9.04 4.02
N ASP A 518 -22.03 -10.19 4.01
CA ASP A 518 -23.40 -10.27 3.53
C ASP A 518 -24.25 -9.21 4.21
N LEU A 519 -25.06 -8.52 3.43
CA LEU A 519 -25.94 -7.48 3.94
C LEU A 519 -27.41 -7.78 3.63
N ARG A 520 -28.29 -7.32 4.50
CA ARG A 520 -29.73 -7.30 4.25
C ARG A 520 -30.12 -5.91 3.80
N LEU A 521 -30.64 -5.84 2.60
CA LEU A 521 -31.18 -4.61 2.02
C LEU A 521 -32.69 -4.74 1.94
N LYS A 522 -33.41 -3.74 2.45
CA LYS A 522 -34.84 -3.64 2.27
C LYS A 522 -35.15 -2.40 1.43
N LEU A 523 -35.68 -2.60 0.23
CA LEU A 523 -36.05 -1.55 -0.68
C LEU A 523 -37.56 -1.56 -0.88
N ASN A 524 -38.24 -0.46 -0.55
CA ASN A 524 -39.69 -0.30 -0.68
C ASN A 524 -40.46 -1.48 -0.08
N GLY A 525 -40.06 -1.95 1.10
CA GLY A 525 -40.65 -3.08 1.80
C GLY A 525 -40.20 -4.47 1.32
N LYS A 526 -39.48 -4.59 0.21
CA LYS A 526 -38.95 -5.86 -0.29
C LYS A 526 -37.56 -6.11 0.27
N GLU A 527 -37.39 -7.22 0.98
CA GLU A 527 -36.09 -7.63 1.53
C GLU A 527 -35.29 -8.41 0.48
N MET A 528 -33.99 -8.13 0.43
CA MET A 528 -33.00 -8.82 -0.38
C MET A 528 -31.79 -9.14 0.47
N LEU A 529 -31.36 -10.41 0.47
CA LEU A 529 -30.06 -10.79 1.02
C LEU A 529 -29.01 -10.67 -0.09
N VAL A 530 -28.06 -9.81 0.08
CA VAL A 530 -26.96 -9.65 -0.86
C VAL A 530 -25.73 -10.37 -0.32
N LYS A 531 -25.36 -11.45 -0.97
CA LYS A 531 -24.14 -12.20 -0.64
C LYS A 531 -22.94 -11.47 -1.18
N VAL A 532 -22.01 -11.22 -0.29
CA VAL A 532 -20.74 -10.55 -0.59
C VAL A 532 -19.64 -11.59 -0.58
N PRO A 533 -18.93 -11.84 -1.72
CA PRO A 533 -17.81 -12.78 -1.73
C PRO A 533 -16.79 -12.38 -0.67
N GLY A 534 -16.56 -13.29 0.29
CA GLY A 534 -15.76 -12.98 1.47
C GLY A 534 -14.30 -12.71 1.14
N ASN A 535 -13.91 -11.45 1.19
CA ASN A 535 -12.52 -11.09 1.35
C ASN A 535 -12.44 -9.92 2.34
N TYR A 536 -11.76 -10.13 3.45
CA TYR A 536 -11.72 -9.23 4.60
C TYR A 536 -11.13 -7.83 4.28
N PHE A 537 -10.35 -7.74 3.21
CA PHE A 537 -9.68 -6.49 2.81
C PHE A 537 -10.43 -5.69 1.74
N TRP A 538 -11.39 -6.29 1.05
CA TRP A 538 -12.06 -5.68 -0.09
C TRP A 538 -13.55 -5.52 0.19
N ALA A 539 -14.00 -4.27 0.31
CA ALA A 539 -15.43 -4.01 0.34
C ALA A 539 -16.01 -4.28 -1.05
N ASN A 540 -16.97 -5.19 -1.12
CA ASN A 540 -17.69 -5.45 -2.34
C ASN A 540 -18.72 -4.35 -2.58
N ARG A 541 -18.87 -3.98 -3.83
CA ARG A 541 -19.79 -2.94 -4.29
C ARG A 541 -21.07 -3.58 -4.78
N ILE A 542 -22.17 -3.04 -4.32
CA ILE A 542 -23.51 -3.51 -4.68
C ILE A 542 -24.24 -2.32 -5.28
N VAL A 543 -24.64 -2.47 -6.54
CA VAL A 543 -25.46 -1.48 -7.23
C VAL A 543 -26.91 -1.96 -7.26
N VAL A 544 -27.80 -1.15 -6.74
CA VAL A 544 -29.23 -1.44 -6.72
C VAL A 544 -29.96 -0.39 -7.54
N GLU A 545 -30.64 -0.79 -8.59
CA GLU A 545 -31.48 0.10 -9.39
C GLU A 545 -32.72 0.53 -8.62
N LEU A 546 -33.02 1.82 -8.61
CA LEU A 546 -34.12 2.43 -7.90
C LEU A 546 -35.14 3.00 -8.89
N PRO A 547 -36.43 2.75 -8.73
CA PRO A 547 -37.47 3.37 -9.55
C PRO A 547 -37.60 4.87 -9.27
N PRO A 548 -38.08 5.68 -10.24
CA PRO A 548 -38.27 7.12 -10.09
C PRO A 548 -39.50 7.44 -9.24
N GLN A 549 -39.40 7.22 -7.93
CA GLN A 549 -40.43 7.45 -6.94
C GLN A 549 -39.81 7.71 -5.56
N ILE A 550 -40.61 7.93 -4.56
CA ILE A 550 -40.13 7.91 -3.18
C ILE A 550 -39.65 6.49 -2.85
N ASN A 551 -38.40 6.36 -2.49
CA ASN A 551 -37.79 5.10 -2.14
C ASN A 551 -37.46 5.05 -0.64
N GLN A 552 -37.92 3.97 0.00
CA GLN A 552 -37.53 3.64 1.38
C GLN A 552 -36.44 2.59 1.31
N VAL A 553 -35.28 2.90 1.89
CA VAL A 553 -34.13 1.99 1.95
C VAL A 553 -33.75 1.75 3.39
N SER A 554 -33.64 0.48 3.76
CA SER A 554 -33.08 0.05 5.03
C SER A 554 -31.96 -0.95 4.75
N ILE A 555 -30.81 -0.74 5.38
CA ILE A 555 -29.63 -1.57 5.20
C ILE A 555 -29.19 -2.06 6.58
N ASP A 556 -29.16 -3.37 6.76
CA ASP A 556 -28.66 -4.02 7.97
C ASP A 556 -27.34 -4.71 7.64
N ALA A 557 -26.24 -4.00 7.87
CA ALA A 557 -24.89 -4.49 7.67
C ALA A 557 -23.84 -3.61 8.35
N GLN A 558 -22.68 -4.19 8.59
CA GLN A 558 -21.50 -3.42 8.94
C GLN A 558 -20.92 -2.81 7.65
N LEU A 559 -21.30 -1.59 7.36
CA LEU A 559 -20.82 -0.88 6.18
C LEU A 559 -19.41 -0.33 6.39
N ARG A 560 -18.62 -0.33 5.34
CA ARG A 560 -17.39 0.47 5.26
C ARG A 560 -17.69 1.73 4.45
N GLY A 561 -18.04 2.80 5.15
CA GLY A 561 -18.45 4.06 4.57
C GLY A 561 -19.94 4.23 4.41
N GLU A 562 -20.36 5.44 4.06
CA GLU A 562 -21.78 5.76 3.87
C GLU A 562 -22.27 5.24 2.52
N PRO A 563 -23.52 4.73 2.43
CA PRO A 563 -24.14 4.41 1.16
C PRO A 563 -24.21 5.66 0.28
N THR A 564 -23.94 5.51 -1.00
CA THR A 564 -23.99 6.62 -1.94
C THR A 564 -25.13 6.43 -2.93
N LEU A 565 -25.95 7.44 -3.09
CA LEU A 565 -27.06 7.45 -4.03
C LEU A 565 -26.68 8.17 -5.33
N PHE A 566 -27.05 7.60 -6.45
CA PHE A 566 -26.82 8.15 -7.78
C PHE A 566 -28.11 8.26 -8.55
N CYS A 567 -28.29 9.39 -9.21
CA CYS A 567 -29.46 9.62 -10.03
C CYS A 567 -29.05 10.24 -11.37
N TRP A 568 -29.68 9.81 -12.45
CA TRP A 568 -29.55 10.48 -13.74
C TRP A 568 -30.85 10.44 -14.54
N ASN A 569 -30.98 11.35 -15.49
CA ASN A 569 -32.13 11.48 -16.38
C ASN A 569 -32.21 10.37 -17.42
#